data_c04366429f745e1981679b7229980886
#
_entry.id   c04366429f745e1981679b7229980886
#
_cell.length_a   1.000
_cell.length_b   1.000
_cell.length_c   1.000
_cell.angle_alpha   90.00
_cell.angle_beta   90.00
_cell.angle_gamma   90.00
#
_symmetry.space_group_name_H-M   'P 1'
#
loop_
_entity.id
_entity.type
_entity.pdbx_description
1 polymer ?
#
loop_
_entity_poly.entity_id
_entity_poly.type
_entity_poly.pdbx_seq_one_letter_code
_entity_poly.pdbx_strand_id
1 'polypeptide(L)'
;CGAQAHLFSFCPEPGSALASLRPPSFGHYRRIQLAAYLLNNRQIKSEAVEFDGGRITGFGRPLSELLGEDLAAGKPFMTSGCPDRKGCLACNRPFGNERPGPVLRNYPFWPDENDLAAIKGEIWRD
;
A
#
# COMPACT_ATOMS: atom_id res chain seq x y z
N CYS A 1 9.51 -1.97 17.75
CA CYS A 1 8.55 -2.35 18.80
C CYS A 1 7.65 -3.54 18.41
N GLY A 2 7.89 -4.30 17.36
CA GLY A 2 7.11 -5.50 17.00
C GLY A 2 5.67 -5.24 16.51
N ALA A 3 5.31 -3.99 16.23
CA ALA A 3 4.02 -3.63 15.65
C ALA A 3 4.06 -3.80 14.12
N GLN A 4 2.91 -4.12 13.55
CA GLN A 4 2.71 -4.19 12.10
C GLN A 4 1.77 -3.05 11.67
N ALA A 5 2.12 -2.33 10.60
CA ALA A 5 1.29 -1.27 10.06
C ALA A 5 0.32 -1.83 9.01
N HIS A 6 -0.95 -1.50 9.17
CA HIS A 6 -2.00 -1.78 8.19
C HIS A 6 -2.48 -0.48 7.56
N LEU A 7 -2.64 -0.46 6.26
CA LEU A 7 -3.07 0.72 5.50
C LEU A 7 -4.55 0.64 5.15
N PHE A 8 -5.22 1.77 5.35
CA PHE A 8 -6.60 1.97 4.91
C PHE A 8 -6.66 3.10 3.91
N SER A 9 -7.44 2.92 2.87
CA SER A 9 -7.69 3.97 1.89
C SER A 9 -8.47 5.11 2.56
N PHE A 10 -7.94 6.33 2.52
CA PHE A 10 -8.65 7.49 3.04
C PHE A 10 -9.81 7.86 2.08
N CYS A 11 -11.01 7.87 2.63
CA CYS A 11 -12.21 8.30 1.94
C CYS A 11 -12.86 9.44 2.75
N PRO A 12 -12.93 10.66 2.22
CA PRO A 12 -13.58 11.76 2.93
C PRO A 12 -15.09 11.48 3.06
N GLU A 13 -15.62 11.63 4.27
CA GLU A 13 -17.06 11.44 4.55
C GLU A 13 -17.74 12.78 4.70
N PRO A 14 -18.89 13.03 4.03
CA PRO A 14 -19.69 14.23 4.23
C PRO A 14 -20.07 14.40 5.71
N GLY A 15 -19.94 15.62 6.23
CA GLY A 15 -20.25 15.94 7.63
C GLY A 15 -19.14 15.61 8.64
N SER A 16 -18.02 14.98 8.22
CA SER A 16 -16.86 14.79 9.08
C SER A 16 -15.93 16.00 9.07
N ALA A 17 -15.08 16.13 10.10
CA ALA A 17 -14.04 17.18 10.16
C ALA A 17 -13.03 17.09 8.99
N LEU A 18 -12.93 15.93 8.34
CA LEU A 18 -12.01 15.68 7.23
C LEU A 18 -12.70 15.68 5.86
N ALA A 19 -13.96 16.05 5.78
CA ALA A 19 -14.78 16.01 4.55
C ALA A 19 -14.18 16.84 3.39
N SER A 20 -13.44 17.90 3.70
CA SER A 20 -12.80 18.77 2.70
C SER A 20 -11.42 18.32 2.26
N LEU A 21 -10.83 17.32 2.92
CA LEU A 21 -9.51 16.83 2.56
C LEU A 21 -9.57 15.98 1.29
N ARG A 22 -8.57 16.14 0.44
CA ARG A 22 -8.42 15.30 -0.74
C ARG A 22 -7.70 14.00 -0.38
N PRO A 23 -8.14 12.85 -0.92
CA PRO A 23 -7.36 11.62 -0.84
C PRO A 23 -5.93 11.84 -1.42
N PRO A 24 -4.93 11.12 -0.95
CA PRO A 24 -3.59 11.15 -1.56
C PRO A 24 -3.69 10.73 -3.03
N SER A 25 -2.75 11.22 -3.86
CA SER A 25 -2.62 10.72 -5.24
C SER A 25 -2.38 9.20 -5.25
N PHE A 26 -2.69 8.54 -6.36
CA PHE A 26 -2.42 7.10 -6.48
C PHE A 26 -0.93 6.80 -6.30
N GLY A 27 -0.05 7.55 -6.95
CA GLY A 27 1.38 7.34 -6.84
C GLY A 27 1.89 7.49 -5.41
N HIS A 28 1.45 8.53 -4.71
CA HIS A 28 1.83 8.69 -3.29
C HIS A 28 1.34 7.49 -2.46
N TYR A 29 0.11 7.05 -2.67
CA TYR A 29 -0.44 5.90 -1.94
C TYR A 29 0.29 4.60 -2.28
N ARG A 30 0.64 4.35 -3.57
CA ARG A 30 1.44 3.20 -4.00
C ARG A 30 2.80 3.16 -3.29
N ARG A 31 3.48 4.31 -3.20
CA ARG A 31 4.76 4.39 -2.49
C ARG A 31 4.63 4.11 -0.99
N ILE A 32 3.52 4.54 -0.36
CA ILE A 32 3.22 4.19 1.04
C ILE A 32 2.97 2.69 1.20
N GLN A 33 2.25 2.06 0.27
CA GLN A 33 2.03 0.61 0.26
C GLN A 33 3.35 -0.17 0.15
N LEU A 34 4.23 0.26 -0.75
CA LEU A 34 5.58 -0.31 -0.90
C LEU A 34 6.41 -0.15 0.38
N ALA A 35 6.43 1.05 0.97
CA ALA A 35 7.12 1.29 2.25
C ALA A 35 6.60 0.38 3.35
N ALA A 36 5.28 0.30 3.53
CA ALA A 36 4.65 -0.54 4.54
C ALA A 36 4.99 -2.02 4.32
N TYR A 37 4.95 -2.50 3.09
CA TYR A 37 5.30 -3.88 2.74
C TYR A 37 6.77 -4.18 3.07
N LEU A 38 7.69 -3.34 2.62
CA LEU A 38 9.13 -3.51 2.83
C LEU A 38 9.51 -3.48 4.33
N LEU A 39 8.93 -2.56 5.08
CA LEU A 39 9.17 -2.42 6.53
C LEU A 39 8.55 -3.57 7.33
N ASN A 40 7.30 -3.95 7.04
CA ASN A 40 6.61 -5.05 7.73
C ASN A 40 7.32 -6.40 7.51
N ASN A 41 7.89 -6.60 6.31
CA ASN A 41 8.65 -7.81 5.97
C ASN A 41 10.15 -7.70 6.31
N ARG A 42 10.58 -6.61 6.97
CA ARG A 42 11.97 -6.37 7.39
C ARG A 42 12.98 -6.43 6.24
N GLN A 43 12.56 -6.10 5.03
CA GLN A 43 13.42 -6.07 3.84
C GLN A 43 14.29 -4.81 3.80
N ILE A 44 13.81 -3.73 4.44
CA ILE A 44 14.57 -2.50 4.66
C ILE A 44 14.38 -2.01 6.09
N LYS A 45 15.27 -1.11 6.53
CA LYS A 45 15.09 -0.30 7.74
C LYS A 45 14.42 1.03 7.39
N SER A 46 13.83 1.70 8.37
CA SER A 46 13.17 3.01 8.19
C SER A 46 14.07 4.07 7.57
N GLU A 47 15.36 4.04 7.90
CA GLU A 47 16.37 4.98 7.42
C GLU A 47 16.64 4.86 5.91
N ALA A 48 16.26 3.74 5.29
CA ALA A 48 16.38 3.53 3.85
C ALA A 48 15.21 4.14 3.05
N VAL A 49 14.14 4.59 3.72
CA VAL A 49 13.05 5.28 3.04
C VAL A 49 13.43 6.73 2.82
N GLU A 50 13.53 7.13 1.57
CA GLU A 50 13.91 8.47 1.15
C GLU A 50 12.69 9.37 1.02
N PHE A 51 12.80 10.63 1.47
CA PHE A 51 11.72 11.60 1.45
C PHE A 51 12.17 12.93 0.84
N ASP A 52 11.28 13.54 0.07
CA ASP A 52 11.35 14.93 -0.33
C ASP A 52 9.98 15.59 -0.18
N GLY A 53 9.93 16.75 0.51
CA GLY A 53 8.69 17.49 0.76
C GLY A 53 7.58 16.64 1.41
N GLY A 54 7.93 15.66 2.25
CA GLY A 54 6.98 14.74 2.89
C GLY A 54 6.47 13.61 1.99
N ARG A 55 7.03 13.46 0.80
CA ARG A 55 6.72 12.39 -0.15
C ARG A 55 7.85 11.38 -0.21
N ILE A 56 7.51 10.11 -0.33
CA ILE A 56 8.51 9.05 -0.54
C ILE A 56 9.05 9.17 -1.96
N THR A 57 10.38 9.23 -2.08
CA THR A 57 11.10 9.36 -3.35
C THR A 57 11.99 8.16 -3.66
N GLY A 58 12.27 7.31 -2.66
CA GLY A 58 13.11 6.13 -2.87
C GLY A 58 13.13 5.18 -1.67
N PHE A 59 13.86 4.08 -1.83
CA PHE A 59 13.98 3.01 -0.84
C PHE A 59 15.44 2.53 -0.68
N GLY A 60 16.40 3.37 -1.03
CA GLY A 60 17.84 3.08 -0.95
C GLY A 60 18.35 2.10 -2.01
N ARG A 61 17.48 1.30 -2.64
CA ARG A 61 17.78 0.36 -3.73
C ARG A 61 16.61 0.28 -4.71
N PRO A 62 16.82 -0.20 -5.94
CA PRO A 62 15.75 -0.42 -6.92
C PRO A 62 14.68 -1.38 -6.39
N LEU A 63 13.41 -1.09 -6.66
CA LEU A 63 12.27 -1.93 -6.23
C LEU A 63 12.34 -3.35 -6.80
N SER A 64 12.90 -3.53 -8.00
CA SER A 64 13.10 -4.84 -8.61
C SER A 64 14.05 -5.74 -7.82
N GLU A 65 15.06 -5.16 -7.18
CA GLU A 65 15.98 -5.88 -6.31
C GLU A 65 15.36 -6.19 -4.94
N LEU A 66 14.58 -5.24 -4.41
CA LEU A 66 13.96 -5.37 -3.08
C LEU A 66 12.80 -6.36 -3.06
N LEU A 67 11.99 -6.38 -4.11
CA LEU A 67 10.71 -7.07 -4.14
C LEU A 67 10.62 -8.20 -5.17
N GLY A 68 11.40 -8.13 -6.27
CA GLY A 68 11.43 -9.17 -7.29
C GLY A 68 10.04 -9.64 -7.73
N GLU A 69 9.75 -10.93 -7.50
CA GLU A 69 8.49 -11.57 -7.86
C GLU A 69 7.27 -10.99 -7.10
N ASP A 70 7.44 -10.56 -5.85
CA ASP A 70 6.35 -9.96 -5.08
C ASP A 70 5.83 -8.66 -5.73
N LEU A 71 6.73 -7.85 -6.31
CA LEU A 71 6.34 -6.66 -7.07
C LEU A 71 5.64 -7.04 -8.39
N ALA A 72 6.17 -8.04 -9.06
CA ALA A 72 5.61 -8.53 -10.32
C ALA A 72 4.19 -9.09 -10.14
N ALA A 73 3.94 -9.77 -9.02
CA ALA A 73 2.64 -10.30 -8.64
C ALA A 73 1.69 -9.25 -8.03
N GLY A 74 2.15 -8.04 -7.72
CA GLY A 74 1.33 -6.99 -7.11
C GLY A 74 1.03 -7.19 -5.63
N LYS A 75 1.74 -8.08 -4.95
CA LYS A 75 1.51 -8.45 -3.54
C LYS A 75 1.55 -7.26 -2.56
N PRO A 76 2.45 -6.26 -2.71
CA PRO A 76 2.46 -5.08 -1.84
C PRO A 76 1.18 -4.24 -1.89
N PHE A 77 0.37 -4.39 -2.92
CA PHE A 77 -0.83 -3.58 -3.18
C PHE A 77 -2.12 -4.27 -2.77
N MET A 78 -2.01 -5.50 -2.23
CA MET A 78 -3.17 -6.25 -1.77
C MET A 78 -3.64 -5.78 -0.39
N THR A 79 -4.93 -5.99 -0.11
CA THR A 79 -5.48 -5.79 1.24
C THR A 79 -4.79 -6.75 2.21
N SER A 80 -4.33 -6.22 3.34
CA SER A 80 -3.85 -7.05 4.43
C SER A 80 -5.03 -7.51 5.28
N GLY A 81 -5.14 -8.80 5.55
CA GLY A 81 -6.10 -9.30 6.56
C GLY A 81 -5.67 -8.89 7.98
N CYS A 82 -6.54 -9.09 8.96
CA CYS A 82 -6.25 -8.85 10.37
C CYS A 82 -5.75 -10.15 11.01
N PRO A 83 -4.53 -10.19 11.55
CA PRO A 83 -4.02 -11.37 12.23
C PRO A 83 -4.65 -11.52 13.63
N ASP A 84 -4.73 -12.75 14.10
CA ASP A 84 -5.02 -13.08 15.50
C ASP A 84 -3.77 -12.91 16.38
N ARG A 85 -3.91 -13.26 17.67
CA ARG A 85 -2.79 -13.19 18.62
C ARG A 85 -1.63 -14.13 18.29
N LYS A 86 -1.84 -15.14 17.43
CA LYS A 86 -0.82 -16.10 16.99
C LYS A 86 -0.19 -15.70 15.66
N GLY A 87 -0.63 -14.57 15.07
CA GLY A 87 -0.20 -14.11 13.75
C GLY A 87 -0.89 -14.83 12.58
N CYS A 88 -1.89 -15.69 12.86
CA CYS A 88 -2.70 -16.32 11.83
C CYS A 88 -3.78 -15.35 11.33
N LEU A 89 -4.14 -15.45 10.06
CA LEU A 89 -5.17 -14.60 9.48
C LEU A 89 -6.55 -14.90 10.10
N ALA A 90 -7.03 -13.99 10.94
CA ALA A 90 -8.31 -14.13 11.63
C ALA A 90 -9.49 -13.50 10.87
N CYS A 91 -9.22 -12.42 10.12
CA CYS A 91 -10.22 -11.76 9.29
C CYS A 91 -9.62 -11.47 7.92
N ASN A 92 -10.17 -12.12 6.90
CA ASN A 92 -9.82 -11.92 5.49
C ASN A 92 -11.03 -11.37 4.73
N ARG A 93 -11.57 -10.25 5.20
CA ARG A 93 -12.70 -9.62 4.54
C ARG A 93 -12.22 -8.95 3.25
N PRO A 94 -12.75 -9.33 2.07
CA PRO A 94 -12.56 -8.53 0.86
C PRO A 94 -12.99 -7.10 1.15
N PHE A 95 -12.29 -6.13 0.64
CA PHE A 95 -12.57 -4.72 0.89
C PHE A 95 -12.53 -4.30 2.38
N GLY A 96 -11.78 -5.02 3.22
CA GLY A 96 -11.62 -4.66 4.63
C GLY A 96 -11.01 -3.27 4.83
N ASN A 97 -10.12 -2.85 3.95
CA ASN A 97 -9.45 -1.54 3.96
C ASN A 97 -9.54 -0.80 2.60
N GLU A 98 -10.51 -1.16 1.78
CA GLU A 98 -10.84 -0.50 0.52
C GLU A 98 -12.35 -0.50 0.30
N ARG A 99 -12.90 0.52 -0.35
CA ARG A 99 -14.30 0.54 -0.78
C ARG A 99 -14.45 -0.16 -2.13
N PRO A 100 -15.52 -0.95 -2.33
CA PRO A 100 -15.83 -1.48 -3.65
C PRO A 100 -16.00 -0.35 -4.67
N GLY A 101 -15.43 -0.52 -5.85
CA GLY A 101 -15.50 0.45 -6.92
C GLY A 101 -14.63 0.05 -8.12
N PRO A 102 -14.69 0.81 -9.22
CA PRO A 102 -13.94 0.50 -10.44
C PRO A 102 -12.44 0.82 -10.32
N VAL A 103 -12.04 1.57 -9.29
CA VAL A 103 -10.65 2.02 -9.10
C VAL A 103 -10.23 1.71 -7.67
N LEU A 104 -9.28 0.81 -7.53
CA LEU A 104 -8.83 0.29 -6.25
C LEU A 104 -7.45 0.81 -5.86
N ARG A 105 -7.30 1.24 -4.61
CA ARG A 105 -6.00 1.49 -3.98
C ARG A 105 -5.43 0.24 -3.33
N ASN A 106 -6.28 -0.54 -2.66
CA ASN A 106 -5.92 -1.83 -2.09
C ASN A 106 -6.71 -2.92 -2.82
N TYR A 107 -6.02 -3.92 -3.34
CA TYR A 107 -6.64 -5.02 -4.06
C TYR A 107 -7.08 -6.12 -3.09
N PRO A 108 -8.37 -6.46 -3.04
CA PRO A 108 -8.88 -7.56 -2.21
C PRO A 108 -8.68 -8.94 -2.84
N PHE A 109 -8.13 -8.99 -4.05
CA PHE A 109 -7.80 -10.17 -4.85
C PHE A 109 -6.46 -9.93 -5.56
N TRP A 110 -5.90 -10.94 -6.18
CA TRP A 110 -4.69 -10.78 -6.98
C TRP A 110 -4.92 -9.85 -8.16
N PRO A 111 -4.12 -8.78 -8.31
CA PRO A 111 -4.20 -7.89 -9.46
C PRO A 111 -3.99 -8.66 -10.76
N ASP A 112 -4.80 -8.36 -11.78
CA ASP A 112 -4.59 -8.88 -13.13
C ASP A 112 -3.51 -8.09 -13.90
N GLU A 113 -3.25 -8.46 -15.16
CA GLU A 113 -2.22 -7.81 -15.98
C GLU A 113 -2.52 -6.31 -16.22
N ASN A 114 -3.79 -5.93 -16.37
CA ASN A 114 -4.19 -4.54 -16.56
C ASN A 114 -4.01 -3.74 -15.27
N ASP A 115 -4.38 -4.33 -14.13
CA ASP A 115 -4.16 -3.76 -12.80
C ASP A 115 -2.66 -3.53 -12.56
N LEU A 116 -1.84 -4.53 -12.86
CA LEU A 116 -0.38 -4.45 -12.69
C LEU A 116 0.24 -3.38 -13.60
N ALA A 117 -0.25 -3.23 -14.82
CA ALA A 117 0.19 -2.18 -15.73
C ALA A 117 -0.18 -0.79 -15.20
N ALA A 118 -1.41 -0.62 -14.70
CA ALA A 118 -1.86 0.62 -14.08
C ALA A 118 -1.02 0.96 -12.84
N ILE A 119 -0.84 0.02 -11.91
CA ILE A 119 -0.02 0.17 -10.71
C ILE A 119 1.40 0.64 -11.05
N LYS A 120 2.07 -0.03 -12.01
CA LYS A 120 3.43 0.35 -12.45
C LYS A 120 3.47 1.76 -13.01
N GLY A 121 2.46 2.17 -13.76
CA GLY A 121 2.33 3.52 -14.28
C GLY A 121 2.05 4.59 -13.22
N GLU A 122 1.51 4.20 -12.06
CA GLU A 122 1.14 5.10 -10.97
C GLU A 122 2.28 5.37 -9.97
N ILE A 123 3.13 4.37 -9.66
CA ILE A 123 4.09 4.41 -8.53
C ILE A 123 4.86 5.73 -8.44
N TRP A 124 5.38 6.25 -9.55
CA TRP A 124 6.19 7.47 -9.60
C TRP A 124 5.46 8.68 -10.21
N ARG A 125 4.15 8.58 -10.37
CA ARG A 125 3.31 9.68 -10.88
C ARG A 125 2.52 10.30 -9.72
N ASP A 126 2.64 11.61 -9.53
CA ASP A 126 1.86 12.40 -8.56
C ASP A 126 0.69 13.13 -9.20
#